data_6dc6d596bc10d7783dd57a9fd18e13d8
#
_entry.id   6dc6d596bc10d7783dd57a9fd18e13d8
#
_cell.length_a   1.000
_cell.length_b   1.000
_cell.length_c   1.000
_cell.angle_alpha   90.00
_cell.angle_beta   90.00
_cell.angle_gamma   90.00
#
_symmetry.space_group_name_H-M   'P 1'
#
loop_
_entity.id
_entity.type
_entity.pdbx_description
1 polymer ?
#
loop_
_entity_poly.entity_id
_entity_poly.type
_entity_poly.pdbx_seq_one_letter_code
_entity_poly.pdbx_strand_id
1 'polypeptide(L)'
;MKRCLIFLLFLFYSFSVHAFNWLDLWITPDQQGQDLMAKSQFKKAKETFTRNDWAATAAYRAGDYPKAAELYKNLGNEQGYYNEGNALAHMGKYEEALKAYNKALAINSSNQDALYNRKLVEDLLKKDKENNQNQQNKDQQNKDQQNKDQQNKDQQNKDQQNKDQ
;
A
#
# COMPACT_ATOMS: atom_id res chain seq x y z
N MET A 1 6.14 60.59 -1.16
CA MET A 1 5.01 59.95 -1.88
C MET A 1 5.39 58.66 -2.63
N LYS A 2 6.52 58.58 -3.34
CA LYS A 2 6.90 57.33 -4.07
C LYS A 2 7.16 56.13 -3.16
N ARG A 3 7.66 56.28 -1.94
CA ARG A 3 7.93 55.17 -0.99
C ARG A 3 6.65 54.56 -0.39
N CYS A 4 5.58 55.30 -0.22
CA CYS A 4 4.28 54.78 0.27
C CYS A 4 3.57 53.97 -0.81
N LEU A 5 3.74 54.29 -2.09
CA LEU A 5 3.15 53.54 -3.21
C LEU A 5 3.74 52.13 -3.35
N ILE A 6 5.03 51.96 -3.09
CA ILE A 6 5.73 50.68 -3.14
C ILE A 6 5.26 49.79 -1.99
N PHE A 7 5.03 50.33 -0.81
CA PHE A 7 4.47 49.56 0.34
C PHE A 7 3.03 49.07 0.09
N LEU A 8 2.21 49.87 -0.57
CA LEU A 8 0.85 49.46 -0.96
C LEU A 8 0.86 48.34 -2.00
N LEU A 9 1.78 48.36 -2.96
CA LEU A 9 1.94 47.30 -3.95
C LEU A 9 2.42 45.98 -3.32
N PHE A 10 3.29 46.03 -2.29
CA PHE A 10 3.72 44.85 -1.55
C PHE A 10 2.59 44.23 -0.68
N LEU A 11 1.67 45.02 -0.16
CA LEU A 11 0.52 44.52 0.57
C LEU A 11 -0.49 43.73 -0.32
N PHE A 12 -0.57 44.09 -1.60
CA PHE A 12 -1.40 43.34 -2.56
C PHE A 12 -0.79 42.01 -3.02
N TYR A 13 0.53 41.83 -2.91
CA TYR A 13 1.22 40.60 -3.30
C TYR A 13 1.10 39.47 -2.25
N SER A 14 0.69 39.78 -1.03
CA SER A 14 0.63 38.83 0.09
C SER A 14 -0.72 38.13 0.25
N PHE A 15 -1.73 38.52 -0.49
CA PHE A 15 -2.96 37.76 -0.57
C PHE A 15 -2.79 36.66 -1.63
N SER A 16 -2.35 35.49 -1.18
CA SER A 16 -2.65 34.26 -1.90
C SER A 16 -4.17 34.18 -2.00
N VAL A 17 -4.71 34.65 -3.10
CA VAL A 17 -6.12 34.49 -3.43
C VAL A 17 -6.29 32.97 -3.59
N HIS A 18 -6.65 32.30 -2.52
CA HIS A 18 -7.32 31.02 -2.65
C HIS A 18 -8.54 31.35 -3.49
N ALA A 19 -8.51 30.95 -4.76
CA ALA A 19 -9.62 31.16 -5.65
C ALA A 19 -10.83 30.49 -5.00
N PHE A 20 -11.63 31.32 -4.35
CA PHE A 20 -12.90 30.91 -3.77
C PHE A 20 -13.77 30.48 -4.94
N ASN A 21 -13.91 29.18 -5.08
CA ASN A 21 -14.76 28.65 -6.13
C ASN A 21 -16.21 28.86 -5.71
N TRP A 22 -16.92 29.71 -6.43
CA TRP A 22 -18.34 29.98 -6.17
C TRP A 22 -19.21 28.71 -6.09
N LEU A 23 -18.79 27.63 -6.79
CA LEU A 23 -19.41 26.31 -6.72
C LEU A 23 -19.32 25.67 -5.33
N ASP A 24 -18.25 25.98 -4.56
CA ASP A 24 -18.04 25.40 -3.21
C ASP A 24 -19.11 25.83 -2.21
N LEU A 25 -19.87 26.89 -2.51
CA LEU A 25 -21.04 27.31 -1.69
C LEU A 25 -22.28 26.44 -1.89
N TRP A 26 -22.35 25.70 -2.99
CA TRP A 26 -23.56 24.98 -3.40
C TRP A 26 -23.37 23.48 -3.47
N ILE A 27 -22.12 23.01 -3.45
CA ILE A 27 -21.76 21.61 -3.61
C ILE A 27 -21.03 21.13 -2.37
N THR A 28 -21.54 20.07 -1.76
CA THR A 28 -20.91 19.48 -0.57
C THR A 28 -19.54 18.87 -0.92
N PRO A 29 -18.61 18.72 0.04
CA PRO A 29 -17.33 18.03 -0.22
C PRO A 29 -17.53 16.64 -0.82
N ASP A 30 -18.54 15.91 -0.39
CA ASP A 30 -18.83 14.59 -0.92
C ASP A 30 -19.30 14.63 -2.39
N GLN A 31 -20.08 15.64 -2.78
CA GLN A 31 -20.43 15.85 -4.19
C GLN A 31 -19.21 16.23 -5.04
N GLN A 32 -18.34 17.10 -4.54
CA GLN A 32 -17.08 17.43 -5.20
C GLN A 32 -16.18 16.18 -5.33
N GLY A 33 -16.11 15.35 -4.29
CA GLY A 33 -15.40 14.07 -4.31
C GLY A 33 -15.93 13.15 -5.40
N GLN A 34 -17.26 13.07 -5.60
CA GLN A 34 -17.87 12.28 -6.67
C GLN A 34 -17.48 12.79 -8.06
N ASP A 35 -17.48 14.10 -8.27
CA ASP A 35 -17.05 14.72 -9.52
C ASP A 35 -15.57 14.42 -9.81
N LEU A 36 -14.72 14.45 -8.77
CA LEU A 36 -13.32 14.08 -8.89
C LEU A 36 -13.15 12.60 -9.23
N MET A 37 -13.97 11.72 -8.64
CA MET A 37 -14.01 10.29 -8.97
C MET A 37 -14.39 10.06 -10.43
N ALA A 38 -15.42 10.75 -10.94
CA ALA A 38 -15.84 10.68 -12.33
C ALA A 38 -14.73 11.12 -13.30
N LYS A 39 -13.90 12.09 -12.90
CA LYS A 39 -12.73 12.58 -13.65
C LYS A 39 -11.47 11.75 -13.42
N SER A 40 -11.54 10.61 -12.72
CA SER A 40 -10.42 9.75 -12.35
C SER A 40 -9.34 10.47 -11.51
N GLN A 41 -9.69 11.57 -10.85
CA GLN A 41 -8.79 12.33 -9.96
C GLN A 41 -8.80 11.74 -8.54
N PHE A 42 -8.52 10.44 -8.42
CA PHE A 42 -8.71 9.64 -7.19
C PHE A 42 -7.92 10.17 -5.99
N LYS A 43 -6.70 10.69 -6.20
CA LYS A 43 -5.89 11.26 -5.12
C LYS A 43 -6.55 12.47 -4.48
N LYS A 44 -7.14 13.36 -5.29
CA LYS A 44 -7.88 14.52 -4.78
C LYS A 44 -9.21 14.09 -4.15
N ALA A 45 -9.90 13.15 -4.80
CA ALA A 45 -11.19 12.65 -4.30
C ALA A 45 -11.08 12.11 -2.86
N LYS A 46 -10.05 11.30 -2.57
CA LYS A 46 -9.85 10.73 -1.22
C LYS A 46 -9.65 11.78 -0.13
N GLU A 47 -9.07 12.94 -0.49
CA GLU A 47 -8.81 14.05 0.42
C GLU A 47 -10.04 14.96 0.58
N THR A 48 -10.96 14.92 -0.40
CA THR A 48 -12.15 15.75 -0.44
C THR A 48 -13.33 15.10 0.28
N PHE A 49 -13.47 13.77 0.21
CA PHE A 49 -14.57 13.07 0.86
C PHE A 49 -14.56 13.20 2.37
N THR A 50 -15.72 13.50 2.94
CA THR A 50 -15.97 13.45 4.39
C THR A 50 -16.45 12.08 4.84
N ARG A 51 -17.06 11.32 3.96
CA ARG A 51 -17.52 9.95 4.19
C ARG A 51 -16.36 8.96 4.05
N ASN A 52 -16.12 8.19 5.11
CA ASN A 52 -15.01 7.22 5.16
C ASN A 52 -15.11 6.11 4.11
N ASP A 53 -16.30 5.63 3.78
CA ASP A 53 -16.53 4.59 2.77
C ASP A 53 -16.16 5.07 1.36
N TRP A 54 -16.47 6.32 1.02
CA TRP A 54 -16.11 6.92 -0.26
C TRP A 54 -14.64 7.30 -0.32
N ALA A 55 -14.10 7.86 0.76
CA ALA A 55 -12.66 8.12 0.87
C ALA A 55 -11.82 6.84 0.75
N ALA A 56 -12.27 5.73 1.36
CA ALA A 56 -11.63 4.42 1.24
C ALA A 56 -11.62 3.93 -0.22
N THR A 57 -12.76 4.07 -0.92
CA THR A 57 -12.88 3.69 -2.33
C THR A 57 -11.97 4.54 -3.22
N ALA A 58 -11.91 5.85 -2.96
CA ALA A 58 -11.02 6.75 -3.68
C ALA A 58 -9.53 6.43 -3.42
N ALA A 59 -9.17 6.13 -2.18
CA ALA A 59 -7.82 5.69 -1.81
C ALA A 59 -7.43 4.40 -2.54
N TYR A 60 -8.33 3.40 -2.56
CA TYR A 60 -8.12 2.16 -3.28
C TYR A 60 -7.89 2.38 -4.78
N ARG A 61 -8.73 3.19 -5.42
CA ARG A 61 -8.60 3.55 -6.83
C ARG A 61 -7.34 4.40 -7.12
N ALA A 62 -6.87 5.16 -6.14
CA ALA A 62 -5.62 5.91 -6.23
C ALA A 62 -4.36 5.01 -6.09
N GLY A 63 -4.53 3.72 -5.77
CA GLY A 63 -3.43 2.80 -5.45
C GLY A 63 -2.85 3.01 -4.04
N ASP A 64 -3.49 3.85 -3.21
CA ASP A 64 -3.11 4.06 -1.82
C ASP A 64 -3.74 2.97 -0.94
N TYR A 65 -3.27 1.73 -1.16
CA TYR A 65 -3.81 0.55 -0.48
C TYR A 65 -3.64 0.58 1.04
N PRO A 66 -2.54 1.12 1.62
CA PRO A 66 -2.43 1.27 3.07
C PRO A 66 -3.56 2.11 3.65
N LYS A 67 -3.83 3.27 3.04
CA LYS A 67 -4.91 4.17 3.50
C LYS A 67 -6.29 3.56 3.25
N ALA A 68 -6.48 2.89 2.12
CA ALA A 68 -7.72 2.19 1.83
C ALA A 68 -8.02 1.11 2.86
N ALA A 69 -7.03 0.25 3.20
CA ALA A 69 -7.18 -0.81 4.20
C ALA A 69 -7.56 -0.26 5.57
N GLU A 70 -6.89 0.82 6.01
CA GLU A 70 -7.22 1.51 7.28
C GLU A 70 -8.67 1.98 7.30
N LEU A 71 -9.08 2.72 6.27
CA LEU A 71 -10.42 3.30 6.20
C LEU A 71 -11.50 2.21 6.10
N TYR A 72 -11.30 1.19 5.27
CA TYR A 72 -12.23 0.06 5.15
C TYR A 72 -12.37 -0.71 6.45
N LYS A 73 -11.26 -0.99 7.16
CA LYS A 73 -11.29 -1.64 8.48
C LYS A 73 -12.16 -0.89 9.48
N ASN A 74 -12.07 0.45 9.47
CA ASN A 74 -12.82 1.32 10.40
C ASN A 74 -14.32 1.35 10.13
N LEU A 75 -14.80 0.88 8.97
CA LEU A 75 -16.23 0.75 8.70
C LEU A 75 -16.89 -0.35 9.57
N GLY A 76 -16.14 -1.36 9.97
CA GLY A 76 -16.59 -2.40 10.91
C GLY A 76 -17.75 -3.27 10.40
N ASN A 77 -18.01 -3.28 9.09
CA ASN A 77 -19.10 -4.04 8.47
C ASN A 77 -18.54 -5.04 7.43
N GLU A 78 -19.41 -5.89 6.90
CA GLU A 78 -19.05 -6.92 5.92
C GLU A 78 -18.29 -6.36 4.72
N GLN A 79 -18.85 -5.34 4.07
CA GLN A 79 -18.24 -4.72 2.88
C GLN A 79 -16.89 -4.05 3.20
N GLY A 80 -16.76 -3.45 4.37
CA GLY A 80 -15.50 -2.88 4.85
C GLY A 80 -14.43 -3.96 5.01
N TYR A 81 -14.72 -5.05 5.68
CA TYR A 81 -13.76 -6.15 5.85
C TYR A 81 -13.41 -6.85 4.55
N TYR A 82 -14.37 -7.02 3.64
CA TYR A 82 -14.10 -7.55 2.31
C TYR A 82 -13.12 -6.65 1.52
N ASN A 83 -13.37 -5.34 1.50
CA ASN A 83 -12.52 -4.39 0.80
C ASN A 83 -11.17 -4.15 1.52
N GLU A 84 -11.11 -4.26 2.86
CA GLU A 84 -9.84 -4.32 3.62
C GLU A 84 -9.00 -5.50 3.11
N GLY A 85 -9.61 -6.67 2.97
CA GLY A 85 -8.96 -7.86 2.43
C GLY A 85 -8.39 -7.63 1.03
N ASN A 86 -9.16 -7.01 0.14
CA ASN A 86 -8.71 -6.69 -1.20
C ASN A 86 -7.50 -5.73 -1.19
N ALA A 87 -7.55 -4.68 -0.37
CA ALA A 87 -6.45 -3.71 -0.26
C ALA A 87 -5.17 -4.36 0.30
N LEU A 88 -5.30 -5.20 1.32
CA LEU A 88 -4.18 -5.95 1.92
C LEU A 88 -3.58 -6.97 0.94
N ALA A 89 -4.41 -7.64 0.14
CA ALA A 89 -3.94 -8.55 -0.90
C ALA A 89 -3.11 -7.84 -1.97
N HIS A 90 -3.51 -6.63 -2.39
CA HIS A 90 -2.72 -5.79 -3.30
C HIS A 90 -1.36 -5.36 -2.72
N MET A 91 -1.24 -5.34 -1.39
CA MET A 91 0.03 -5.05 -0.69
C MET A 91 0.91 -6.30 -0.50
N GLY A 92 0.46 -7.49 -0.92
CA GLY A 92 1.12 -8.76 -0.64
C GLY A 92 0.99 -9.22 0.82
N LYS A 93 0.14 -8.57 1.62
CA LYS A 93 -0.11 -8.91 3.02
C LYS A 93 -1.16 -10.00 3.14
N TYR A 94 -0.81 -11.18 2.64
CA TYR A 94 -1.76 -12.27 2.43
C TYR A 94 -2.38 -12.80 3.73
N GLU A 95 -1.61 -12.97 4.81
CA GLU A 95 -2.15 -13.42 6.10
C GLU A 95 -3.14 -12.41 6.69
N GLU A 96 -2.85 -11.12 6.56
CA GLU A 96 -3.76 -10.06 7.03
C GLU A 96 -5.02 -10.00 6.17
N ALA A 97 -4.89 -10.16 4.84
CA ALA A 97 -6.02 -10.22 3.91
C ALA A 97 -6.97 -11.39 4.23
N LEU A 98 -6.42 -12.58 4.52
CA LEU A 98 -7.23 -13.74 4.94
C LEU A 98 -8.01 -13.48 6.23
N LYS A 99 -7.39 -12.79 7.20
CA LYS A 99 -8.09 -12.39 8.44
C LYS A 99 -9.24 -11.44 8.16
N ALA A 100 -9.06 -10.49 7.23
CA ALA A 100 -10.10 -9.55 6.85
C ALA A 100 -11.26 -10.25 6.12
N TYR A 101 -10.98 -11.14 5.15
CA TYR A 101 -12.03 -11.93 4.49
C TYR A 101 -12.78 -12.84 5.48
N ASN A 102 -12.09 -13.45 6.44
CA ASN A 102 -12.76 -14.25 7.47
C ASN A 102 -13.71 -13.42 8.33
N LYS A 103 -13.38 -12.15 8.63
CA LYS A 103 -14.31 -11.24 9.32
C LYS A 103 -15.53 -10.91 8.47
N ALA A 104 -15.33 -10.64 7.16
CA ALA A 104 -16.45 -10.44 6.24
C ALA A 104 -17.37 -11.65 6.19
N LEU A 105 -16.80 -12.86 6.07
CA LEU A 105 -17.53 -14.13 6.03
C LEU A 105 -18.18 -14.49 7.36
N ALA A 106 -17.65 -14.04 8.49
CA ALA A 106 -18.31 -14.20 9.78
C ALA A 106 -19.61 -13.40 9.89
N ILE A 107 -19.71 -12.26 9.17
CA ILE A 107 -20.93 -11.45 9.10
C ILE A 107 -21.87 -12.01 8.03
N ASN A 108 -21.33 -12.37 6.86
CA ASN A 108 -22.09 -12.91 5.73
C ASN A 108 -21.35 -14.10 5.11
N SER A 109 -21.66 -15.30 5.58
CA SER A 109 -21.02 -16.55 5.13
C SER A 109 -21.32 -16.90 3.66
N SER A 110 -22.32 -16.26 3.04
CA SER A 110 -22.72 -16.49 1.65
C SER A 110 -22.08 -15.51 0.65
N ASN A 111 -21.20 -14.60 1.10
CA ASN A 111 -20.50 -13.68 0.19
C ASN A 111 -19.53 -14.44 -0.72
N GLN A 112 -19.98 -14.67 -1.96
CA GLN A 112 -19.23 -15.45 -2.95
C GLN A 112 -17.91 -14.79 -3.33
N ASP A 113 -17.88 -13.46 -3.42
CA ASP A 113 -16.65 -12.71 -3.77
C ASP A 113 -15.59 -12.85 -2.67
N ALA A 114 -16.02 -12.76 -1.40
CA ALA A 114 -15.13 -12.96 -0.27
C ALA A 114 -14.59 -14.41 -0.20
N LEU A 115 -15.43 -15.41 -0.48
CA LEU A 115 -15.03 -16.81 -0.55
C LEU A 115 -14.01 -17.04 -1.66
N TYR A 116 -14.27 -16.50 -2.86
CA TYR A 116 -13.39 -16.63 -4.01
C TYR A 116 -12.04 -15.94 -3.77
N ASN A 117 -12.06 -14.67 -3.34
CA ASN A 117 -10.84 -13.90 -3.11
C ASN A 117 -10.01 -14.48 -1.97
N ARG A 118 -10.66 -14.97 -0.89
CA ARG A 118 -9.97 -15.67 0.19
C ARG A 118 -9.19 -16.87 -0.34
N LYS A 119 -9.85 -17.72 -1.15
CA LYS A 119 -9.20 -18.90 -1.74
C LYS A 119 -8.01 -18.51 -2.63
N LEU A 120 -8.19 -17.49 -3.47
CA LEU A 120 -7.13 -16.97 -4.32
C LEU A 120 -5.91 -16.51 -3.50
N VAL A 121 -6.16 -15.79 -2.41
CA VAL A 121 -5.10 -15.30 -1.52
C VAL A 121 -4.44 -16.43 -0.73
N GLU A 122 -5.18 -17.48 -0.35
CA GLU A 122 -4.60 -18.70 0.23
C GLU A 122 -3.58 -19.36 -0.72
N ASP A 123 -3.91 -19.44 -2.00
CA ASP A 123 -3.02 -20.02 -3.01
C ASP A 123 -1.80 -19.12 -3.28
N LEU A 124 -1.98 -17.81 -3.28
CA LEU A 124 -0.86 -16.85 -3.38
C LEU A 124 0.08 -16.96 -2.17
N LEU A 125 -0.45 -17.06 -0.96
CA LEU A 125 0.34 -17.23 0.26
C LEU A 125 1.17 -18.53 0.25
N LYS A 126 0.60 -19.63 -0.25
CA LYS A 126 1.35 -20.90 -0.40
C LYS A 126 2.54 -20.73 -1.34
N LYS A 127 2.29 -20.13 -2.53
CA LYS A 127 3.35 -19.86 -3.51
C LYS A 127 4.44 -18.96 -2.95
N ASP A 128 4.05 -17.93 -2.21
CA ASP A 128 5.01 -17.00 -1.58
C ASP A 128 5.89 -17.72 -0.58
N LYS A 129 5.31 -18.58 0.26
CA LYS A 129 6.07 -19.40 1.23
C LYS A 129 7.01 -20.39 0.54
N GLU A 130 6.56 -21.06 -0.51
CA GLU A 130 7.39 -21.99 -1.30
C GLU A 130 8.57 -21.26 -1.97
N ASN A 131 8.34 -20.09 -2.53
CA ASN A 131 9.39 -19.27 -3.13
C ASN A 131 10.42 -18.82 -2.10
N ASN A 132 9.98 -18.35 -0.93
CA ASN A 132 10.87 -17.93 0.14
C ASN A 132 11.71 -19.09 0.69
N GLN A 133 11.13 -20.29 0.84
CA GLN A 133 11.88 -21.49 1.24
C GLN A 133 12.93 -21.88 0.21
N ASN A 134 12.57 -21.87 -1.08
CA ASN A 134 13.48 -22.18 -2.16
C ASN A 134 14.64 -21.18 -2.24
N GLN A 135 14.37 -19.90 -2.00
CA GLN A 135 15.41 -18.86 -1.94
C GLN A 135 16.37 -19.09 -0.77
N GLN A 136 15.85 -19.36 0.43
CA GLN A 136 16.66 -19.65 1.61
C GLN A 136 17.56 -20.89 1.41
N ASN A 137 17.01 -21.95 0.81
CA ASN A 137 17.78 -23.15 0.51
C ASN A 137 18.92 -22.89 -0.49
N LYS A 138 18.69 -22.07 -1.52
CA LYS A 138 19.74 -21.66 -2.45
C LYS A 138 20.82 -20.82 -1.80
N ASP A 139 20.43 -19.87 -0.95
CA ASP A 139 21.37 -19.01 -0.23
C ASP A 139 22.23 -19.82 0.76
N GLN A 140 21.63 -20.85 1.38
CA GLN A 140 22.37 -21.76 2.26
C GLN A 140 23.38 -22.61 1.46
N GLN A 141 22.96 -23.19 0.34
CA GLN A 141 23.85 -23.97 -0.53
C GLN A 141 25.03 -23.14 -1.04
N ASN A 142 24.78 -21.89 -1.42
CA ASN A 142 25.84 -20.98 -1.88
C ASN A 142 26.85 -20.66 -0.76
N LYS A 143 26.38 -20.46 0.49
CA LYS A 143 27.25 -20.25 1.64
C LYS A 143 28.10 -21.48 1.96
N ASP A 144 27.49 -22.68 1.92
CA ASP A 144 28.18 -23.93 2.18
C ASP A 144 29.25 -24.21 1.12
N GLN A 145 28.99 -23.87 -0.15
CA GLN A 145 29.94 -23.95 -1.24
C GLN A 145 31.13 -23.00 -1.03
N GLN A 146 30.87 -21.75 -0.70
CA GLN A 146 31.91 -20.74 -0.43
C GLN A 146 32.80 -21.17 0.74
N ASN A 147 32.21 -21.71 1.81
CA ASN A 147 32.98 -22.20 2.96
C ASN A 147 33.88 -23.38 2.59
N LYS A 148 33.40 -24.31 1.74
CA LYS A 148 34.23 -25.44 1.24
C LYS A 148 35.38 -24.96 0.36
N ASP A 149 35.12 -24.00 -0.53
CA ASP A 149 36.15 -23.46 -1.40
C ASP A 149 37.24 -22.70 -0.60
N GLN A 150 36.82 -22.01 0.46
CA GLN A 150 37.76 -21.34 1.39
C GLN A 150 38.63 -22.34 2.14
N GLN A 151 38.03 -23.40 2.69
CA GLN A 151 38.76 -24.46 3.39
C GLN A 151 39.76 -25.16 2.48
N ASN A 152 39.38 -25.44 1.22
CA ASN A 152 40.29 -26.06 0.27
C ASN A 152 41.48 -25.16 -0.09
N LYS A 153 41.28 -23.84 -0.20
CA LYS A 153 42.37 -22.87 -0.42
C LYS A 153 43.33 -22.80 0.77
N ASP A 154 42.77 -22.78 1.96
CA ASP A 154 43.58 -22.73 3.19
C ASP A 154 44.41 -24.01 3.38
N GLN A 155 43.87 -25.17 2.98
CA GLN A 155 44.57 -26.44 2.98
C GLN A 155 45.71 -26.47 1.95
N GLN A 156 45.46 -26.03 0.73
CA GLN A 156 46.48 -25.93 -0.31
C GLN A 156 47.67 -25.01 0.09
N ASN A 157 47.36 -23.88 0.71
CA ASN A 157 48.39 -22.95 1.19
C ASN A 157 49.26 -23.56 2.30
N LYS A 158 48.71 -24.38 3.20
CA LYS A 158 49.44 -25.10 4.23
C LYS A 158 50.34 -26.18 3.63
N ASP A 159 49.86 -26.90 2.66
CA ASP A 159 50.61 -27.97 1.99
C ASP A 159 51.77 -27.43 1.12
N GLN A 160 51.67 -26.20 0.60
CA GLN A 160 52.76 -25.50 -0.08
C GLN A 160 53.85 -25.04 0.93
N GLN A 161 53.45 -24.44 2.04
CA GLN A 161 54.42 -24.00 3.08
C GLN A 161 55.24 -25.15 3.70
N ASN A 162 54.66 -26.36 3.76
CA ASN A 162 55.37 -27.55 4.28
C ASN A 162 56.33 -28.20 3.25
N LYS A 163 56.30 -27.82 2.00
CA LYS A 163 57.20 -28.31 0.96
C LYS A 163 58.45 -27.45 0.76
N ASP A 164 58.41 -26.22 1.27
CA ASP A 164 59.50 -25.23 1.15
C ASP A 164 60.37 -25.18 2.39
N GLN A 165 60.18 -26.09 3.38
CA GLN A 165 61.05 -26.39 4.53
C GLN A 165 61.76 -27.70 4.35
#